data_2f34ea6038c465dcdd39f13902cd2fc8
#
_entry.id   2f34ea6038c465dcdd39f13902cd2fc8
#
_cell.length_a   1.000
_cell.length_b   1.000
_cell.length_c   1.000
_cell.angle_alpha   90.00
_cell.angle_beta   90.00
_cell.angle_gamma   90.00
#
_symmetry.space_group_name_H-M   'P 1'
#
loop_
_entity.id
_entity.type
_entity.pdbx_description
1 polymer ?
#
loop_
_entity_poly.entity_id
_entity_poly.type
_entity_poly.pdbx_seq_one_letter_code
_entity_poly.pdbx_strand_id
1 'polypeptide(L)'
;EVADALCELALNWGKQPVRCQSTPGFIVNRVARPFYSEAWRALEEQVAPPEVIDAALRDGGGFPMGPLELTDMIGQDVNFAVTCSVFNAFWQERRFLPSLVQQELVLAGRLGKKSGKGVYDWQGDKPAVQWVPAVKDSFSPMRVERRRDGVTEIDDEYLIETQGETAQALALRLNGPVVVVDRIERDVAVIASAASNPHTATQKAIRYLQQQGNRVVQIADYPGLLVWRTLAMIANEALDALQKGVASEKDIDTAMRLGVNYPSGPIAWGERLGWQRLLTLLENLQRHYGEERYRPCSLLRQRALLESSYES
;
A
#
# COMPACT_ATOMS: atom_id res chain seq x y z
N GLU A 1 -21.95 -1.36 31.80
CA GLU A 1 -21.46 -0.66 33.03
C GLU A 1 -19.95 -0.43 33.03
N VAL A 2 -19.10 -1.48 33.13
CA VAL A 2 -17.64 -1.29 33.21
C VAL A 2 -17.10 -0.61 31.94
N ALA A 3 -17.49 -1.08 30.77
CA ALA A 3 -17.07 -0.48 29.50
C ALA A 3 -17.54 0.98 29.35
N ASP A 4 -18.73 1.32 29.87
CA ASP A 4 -19.24 2.69 29.82
C ASP A 4 -18.41 3.60 30.73
N ALA A 5 -18.12 3.16 31.95
CA ALA A 5 -17.30 3.92 32.90
C ALA A 5 -15.85 4.13 32.36
N LEU A 6 -15.27 3.11 31.70
CA LEU A 6 -13.95 3.25 31.06
C LEU A 6 -13.95 4.20 29.85
N CYS A 7 -15.03 4.18 29.06
CA CYS A 7 -15.19 5.15 27.96
C CYS A 7 -15.30 6.58 28.51
N GLU A 8 -16.11 6.80 29.56
CA GLU A 8 -16.27 8.09 30.21
C GLU A 8 -14.94 8.61 30.79
N LEU A 9 -14.18 7.74 31.45
CA LEU A 9 -12.85 8.05 31.95
C LEU A 9 -11.89 8.44 30.82
N ALA A 10 -11.88 7.68 29.74
CA ALA A 10 -11.03 7.98 28.58
C ALA A 10 -11.40 9.32 27.94
N LEU A 11 -12.70 9.64 27.81
CA LEU A 11 -13.17 10.94 27.31
C LEU A 11 -12.71 12.09 28.23
N ASN A 12 -12.79 11.92 29.54
CA ASN A 12 -12.31 12.91 30.54
C ASN A 12 -10.79 13.15 30.42
N TRP A 13 -10.03 12.17 29.94
CA TRP A 13 -8.59 12.31 29.63
C TRP A 13 -8.31 12.86 28.22
N GLY A 14 -9.34 13.32 27.50
CA GLY A 14 -9.21 13.83 26.12
C GLY A 14 -8.89 12.76 25.10
N LYS A 15 -9.17 11.48 25.40
CA LYS A 15 -9.00 10.35 24.47
C LYS A 15 -10.31 10.09 23.72
N GLN A 16 -10.19 9.43 22.57
CA GLN A 16 -11.32 8.96 21.77
C GLN A 16 -11.44 7.44 21.94
N PRO A 17 -12.27 6.95 22.87
CA PRO A 17 -12.49 5.51 23.01
C PRO A 17 -13.32 4.98 21.83
N VAL A 18 -12.97 3.79 21.38
CA VAL A 18 -13.76 3.02 20.40
C VAL A 18 -14.16 1.70 21.01
N ARG A 19 -15.35 1.20 20.63
CA ARG A 19 -15.83 -0.10 21.05
C ARG A 19 -15.62 -1.12 19.95
N CYS A 20 -15.12 -2.29 20.31
CA CYS A 20 -14.96 -3.39 19.36
C CYS A 20 -15.24 -4.74 20.03
N GLN A 21 -15.56 -5.73 19.21
CA GLN A 21 -15.64 -7.11 19.65
C GLN A 21 -14.26 -7.65 20.02
N SER A 22 -14.22 -8.57 20.99
CA SER A 22 -13.00 -9.27 21.38
C SER A 22 -12.65 -10.30 20.31
N THR A 23 -11.96 -9.84 19.27
CA THR A 23 -11.46 -10.67 18.15
C THR A 23 -9.94 -10.55 18.05
N PRO A 24 -9.24 -11.52 17.41
CA PRO A 24 -7.79 -11.45 17.28
C PRO A 24 -7.31 -10.16 16.63
N GLY A 25 -6.40 -9.46 17.30
CA GLY A 25 -5.87 -8.17 16.84
C GLY A 25 -6.82 -7.00 17.01
N PHE A 26 -8.02 -7.20 17.52
CA PHE A 26 -9.06 -6.17 17.63
C PHE A 26 -9.23 -5.40 16.30
N ILE A 27 -9.14 -4.07 16.32
CA ILE A 27 -9.15 -3.24 15.10
C ILE A 27 -7.71 -3.06 14.58
N VAL A 28 -6.86 -2.41 15.36
CA VAL A 28 -5.58 -1.89 14.88
C VAL A 28 -4.61 -2.99 14.45
N ASN A 29 -4.35 -3.98 15.31
CA ASN A 29 -3.39 -5.04 14.99
C ASN A 29 -3.86 -5.95 13.85
N ARG A 30 -5.16 -5.98 13.56
CA ARG A 30 -5.71 -6.69 12.42
C ARG A 30 -5.63 -5.85 11.14
N VAL A 31 -6.23 -4.66 11.13
CA VAL A 31 -6.38 -3.82 9.94
C VAL A 31 -5.05 -3.23 9.46
N ALA A 32 -4.08 -3.04 10.36
CA ALA A 32 -2.75 -2.56 10.00
C ALA A 32 -1.82 -3.64 9.41
N ARG A 33 -2.17 -4.94 9.47
CA ARG A 33 -1.24 -5.99 8.98
C ARG A 33 -0.81 -5.82 7.53
N PRO A 34 -1.69 -5.47 6.58
CA PRO A 34 -1.28 -5.26 5.20
C PRO A 34 -0.21 -4.19 5.00
N PHE A 35 -0.18 -3.14 5.83
CA PHE A 35 0.85 -2.11 5.76
C PHE A 35 2.27 -2.67 5.87
N TYR A 36 2.47 -3.62 6.78
CA TYR A 36 3.74 -4.30 6.95
C TYR A 36 3.94 -5.42 5.94
N SER A 37 2.93 -6.25 5.76
CA SER A 37 3.07 -7.48 5.00
C SER A 37 3.24 -7.24 3.49
N GLU A 38 2.67 -6.17 2.91
CA GLU A 38 2.91 -5.83 1.51
C GLU A 38 4.33 -5.27 1.31
N ALA A 39 4.87 -4.54 2.28
CA ALA A 39 6.25 -4.07 2.23
C ALA A 39 7.26 -5.22 2.35
N TRP A 40 7.03 -6.16 3.26
CA TRP A 40 7.86 -7.36 3.37
C TRP A 40 7.83 -8.17 2.08
N ARG A 41 6.66 -8.32 1.47
CA ARG A 41 6.52 -9.01 0.19
C ARG A 41 7.30 -8.32 -0.93
N ALA A 42 7.20 -7.00 -1.04
CA ALA A 42 7.97 -6.24 -2.02
C ALA A 42 9.49 -6.41 -1.83
N LEU A 43 9.94 -6.50 -0.58
CA LEU A 43 11.35 -6.76 -0.26
C LEU A 43 11.75 -8.20 -0.60
N GLU A 44 10.92 -9.19 -0.26
CA GLU A 44 11.14 -10.61 -0.60
C GLU A 44 11.21 -10.85 -2.11
N GLU A 45 10.36 -10.19 -2.88
CA GLU A 45 10.33 -10.26 -4.34
C GLU A 45 11.37 -9.33 -5.01
N GLN A 46 12.23 -8.68 -4.21
CA GLN A 46 13.31 -7.79 -4.70
C GLN A 46 12.82 -6.66 -5.63
N VAL A 47 11.63 -6.15 -5.34
CA VAL A 47 10.97 -5.13 -6.16
C VAL A 47 11.71 -3.79 -6.11
N ALA A 48 12.16 -3.42 -4.92
CA ALA A 48 12.89 -2.19 -4.65
C ALA A 48 13.69 -2.32 -3.34
N PRO A 49 14.73 -1.50 -3.13
CA PRO A 49 15.42 -1.43 -1.86
C PRO A 49 14.53 -0.84 -0.74
N PRO A 50 14.84 -1.15 0.53
CA PRO A 50 13.98 -0.77 1.69
C PRO A 50 13.63 0.72 1.74
N GLU A 51 14.60 1.60 1.48
CA GLU A 51 14.41 3.05 1.51
C GLU A 51 13.43 3.55 0.44
N VAL A 52 13.33 2.86 -0.70
CA VAL A 52 12.37 3.17 -1.75
C VAL A 52 10.97 2.70 -1.35
N ILE A 53 10.84 1.49 -0.81
CA ILE A 53 9.56 0.97 -0.29
C ILE A 53 9.01 1.90 0.79
N ASP A 54 9.85 2.31 1.72
CA ASP A 54 9.46 3.20 2.82
C ASP A 54 9.10 4.61 2.31
N ALA A 55 9.87 5.17 1.38
CA ALA A 55 9.57 6.47 0.79
C ALA A 55 8.27 6.46 -0.02
N ALA A 56 7.99 5.40 -0.76
CA ALA A 56 6.74 5.26 -1.50
C ALA A 56 5.52 5.37 -0.57
N LEU A 57 5.53 4.67 0.57
CA LEU A 57 4.42 4.71 1.52
C LEU A 57 4.41 6.00 2.36
N ARG A 58 5.58 6.46 2.85
CA ARG A 58 5.69 7.67 3.67
C ARG A 58 5.45 8.93 2.84
N ASP A 59 6.24 9.13 1.80
CA ASP A 59 6.24 10.37 1.02
C ASP A 59 5.17 10.33 -0.09
N GLY A 60 4.96 9.18 -0.72
CA GLY A 60 3.95 8.97 -1.76
C GLY A 60 2.55 8.73 -1.18
N GLY A 61 2.42 7.79 -0.24
CA GLY A 61 1.14 7.40 0.37
C GLY A 61 0.68 8.29 1.53
N GLY A 62 1.56 9.15 2.06
CA GLY A 62 1.25 10.10 3.13
C GLY A 62 1.26 9.51 4.53
N PHE A 63 1.77 8.31 4.72
CA PHE A 63 1.95 7.72 6.05
C PHE A 63 3.03 8.46 6.85
N PRO A 64 2.95 8.49 8.19
CA PRO A 64 3.93 9.21 9.01
C PRO A 64 5.33 8.60 8.96
N MET A 65 5.43 7.30 8.66
CA MET A 65 6.68 6.54 8.59
C MET A 65 6.54 5.41 7.56
N GLY A 66 7.63 5.00 6.95
CA GLY A 66 7.66 3.83 6.09
C GLY A 66 7.48 2.54 6.88
N PRO A 67 6.89 1.49 6.27
CA PRO A 67 6.57 0.25 6.99
C PRO A 67 7.78 -0.50 7.53
N LEU A 68 8.87 -0.55 6.78
CA LEU A 68 10.09 -1.26 7.19
C LEU A 68 10.85 -0.50 8.27
N GLU A 69 10.92 0.82 8.17
CA GLU A 69 11.45 1.69 9.24
C GLU A 69 10.61 1.57 10.51
N LEU A 70 9.29 1.52 10.38
CA LEU A 70 8.39 1.38 11.53
C LEU A 70 8.57 0.04 12.24
N THR A 71 8.79 -1.07 11.51
CA THR A 71 9.09 -2.36 12.14
C THR A 71 10.41 -2.35 12.91
N ASP A 72 11.43 -1.65 12.42
CA ASP A 72 12.69 -1.43 13.15
C ASP A 72 12.49 -0.58 14.42
N MET A 73 11.61 0.42 14.37
CA MET A 73 11.28 1.26 15.53
C MET A 73 10.51 0.50 16.61
N ILE A 74 9.54 -0.34 16.22
CA ILE A 74 8.75 -1.20 17.13
C ILE A 74 9.63 -2.30 17.73
N GLY A 75 10.55 -2.80 16.94
CA GLY A 75 11.33 -4.00 17.16
C GLY A 75 10.81 -5.15 16.33
N GLN A 76 11.70 -5.76 15.54
CA GLN A 76 11.35 -6.84 14.61
C GLN A 76 10.72 -8.05 15.33
N ASP A 77 11.23 -8.40 16.50
CA ASP A 77 10.70 -9.47 17.36
C ASP A 77 9.27 -9.18 17.82
N VAL A 78 8.98 -7.94 18.24
CA VAL A 78 7.64 -7.54 18.71
C VAL A 78 6.65 -7.55 17.54
N ASN A 79 6.99 -6.91 16.42
CA ASN A 79 6.09 -6.86 15.26
C ASN A 79 5.85 -8.25 14.66
N PHE A 80 6.89 -9.09 14.58
CA PHE A 80 6.80 -10.48 14.12
C PHE A 80 5.93 -11.32 15.05
N ALA A 81 6.11 -11.24 16.37
CA ALA A 81 5.30 -11.95 17.33
C ALA A 81 3.81 -11.59 17.24
N VAL A 82 3.49 -10.30 17.05
CA VAL A 82 2.11 -9.85 16.82
C VAL A 82 1.55 -10.45 15.53
N THR A 83 2.32 -10.46 14.45
CA THR A 83 1.89 -11.05 13.17
C THR A 83 1.62 -12.55 13.32
N CYS A 84 2.52 -13.30 13.96
CA CYS A 84 2.33 -14.72 14.24
C CYS A 84 1.09 -14.97 15.12
N SER A 85 0.87 -14.13 16.14
CA SER A 85 -0.30 -14.23 17.01
C SER A 85 -1.61 -14.07 16.24
N VAL A 86 -1.70 -13.05 15.39
CA VAL A 86 -2.87 -12.81 14.54
C VAL A 86 -3.06 -13.97 13.55
N PHE A 87 -2.00 -14.37 12.85
CA PHE A 87 -2.02 -15.48 11.90
C PHE A 87 -2.54 -16.78 12.51
N ASN A 88 -2.01 -17.17 13.66
CA ASN A 88 -2.44 -18.39 14.35
C ASN A 88 -3.87 -18.29 14.87
N ALA A 89 -4.27 -17.14 15.39
CA ALA A 89 -5.61 -16.93 15.93
C ALA A 89 -6.71 -16.90 14.83
N PHE A 90 -6.34 -16.59 13.59
CA PHE A 90 -7.20 -16.69 12.40
C PHE A 90 -7.05 -18.02 11.65
N TRP A 91 -6.59 -19.07 12.34
CA TRP A 91 -6.40 -20.41 11.77
C TRP A 91 -5.55 -20.40 10.50
N GLN A 92 -4.45 -19.63 10.54
CA GLN A 92 -3.48 -19.53 9.47
C GLN A 92 -4.06 -18.89 8.19
N GLU A 93 -4.96 -17.93 8.33
CA GLU A 93 -5.47 -17.14 7.20
C GLU A 93 -4.30 -16.48 6.45
N ARG A 94 -4.18 -16.78 5.17
CA ARG A 94 -3.06 -16.38 4.31
C ARG A 94 -2.84 -14.87 4.23
N ARG A 95 -3.87 -14.06 4.46
CA ARG A 95 -3.74 -12.58 4.52
C ARG A 95 -2.82 -12.10 5.62
N PHE A 96 -2.63 -12.89 6.66
CA PHE A 96 -1.77 -12.57 7.81
C PHE A 96 -0.47 -13.37 7.85
N LEU A 97 -0.08 -14.00 6.73
CA LEU A 97 1.13 -14.84 6.66
C LEU A 97 2.37 -14.03 7.08
N PRO A 98 3.13 -14.50 8.10
CA PRO A 98 4.37 -13.87 8.52
C PRO A 98 5.45 -13.93 7.43
N SER A 99 6.33 -12.92 7.39
CA SER A 99 7.44 -12.85 6.46
C SER A 99 8.62 -13.71 6.92
N LEU A 100 9.21 -14.46 6.00
CA LEU A 100 10.44 -15.22 6.24
C LEU A 100 11.64 -14.28 6.43
N VAL A 101 11.71 -13.18 5.66
CA VAL A 101 12.78 -12.17 5.82
C VAL A 101 12.73 -11.54 7.21
N GLN A 102 11.52 -11.22 7.70
CA GLN A 102 11.38 -10.70 9.06
C GLN A 102 11.80 -11.74 10.11
N GLN A 103 11.43 -13.00 9.92
CA GLN A 103 11.84 -14.09 10.80
C GLN A 103 13.37 -14.23 10.87
N GLU A 104 14.04 -14.16 9.72
CA GLU A 104 15.50 -14.23 9.65
C GLU A 104 16.17 -13.07 10.39
N LEU A 105 15.63 -11.85 10.30
CA LEU A 105 16.12 -10.72 11.08
C LEU A 105 16.01 -10.98 12.59
N VAL A 106 14.87 -11.52 13.03
CA VAL A 106 14.65 -11.87 14.45
C VAL A 106 15.64 -12.94 14.91
N LEU A 107 15.80 -14.02 14.14
CA LEU A 107 16.73 -15.12 14.47
C LEU A 107 18.21 -14.64 14.49
N ALA A 108 18.56 -13.69 13.63
CA ALA A 108 19.88 -13.09 13.59
C ALA A 108 20.13 -12.03 14.69
N GLY A 109 19.15 -11.76 15.57
CA GLY A 109 19.25 -10.73 16.59
C GLY A 109 19.23 -9.30 16.04
N ARG A 110 18.86 -9.12 14.77
CA ARG A 110 18.71 -7.82 14.10
C ARG A 110 17.33 -7.26 14.40
N LEU A 111 17.14 -6.77 15.61
CA LEU A 111 15.83 -6.40 16.16
C LEU A 111 15.42 -4.95 15.88
N GLY A 112 16.14 -4.25 15.01
CA GLY A 112 15.90 -2.85 14.68
C GLY A 112 16.71 -1.89 15.57
N LYS A 113 16.13 -0.71 15.82
CA LYS A 113 16.80 0.38 16.55
C LYS A 113 17.34 -0.05 17.91
N LYS A 114 16.60 -0.88 18.65
CA LYS A 114 17.00 -1.33 20.00
C LYS A 114 18.24 -2.21 20.02
N SER A 115 18.57 -2.89 18.92
CA SER A 115 19.78 -3.70 18.76
C SER A 115 20.85 -2.99 17.91
N GLY A 116 20.59 -1.76 17.45
CA GLY A 116 21.46 -1.00 16.56
C GLY A 116 21.38 -1.43 15.09
N LYS A 117 20.71 -2.53 14.77
CA LYS A 117 20.56 -3.06 13.41
C LYS A 117 19.28 -3.83 13.22
N GLY A 118 18.62 -3.60 12.12
CA GLY A 118 17.40 -4.29 11.67
C GLY A 118 17.41 -4.42 10.16
N VAL A 119 16.36 -3.94 9.51
CA VAL A 119 16.36 -3.66 8.07
C VAL A 119 17.43 -2.61 7.77
N TYR A 120 17.46 -1.56 8.60
CA TYR A 120 18.45 -0.49 8.52
C TYR A 120 19.59 -0.68 9.53
N ASP A 121 20.72 -0.06 9.23
CA ASP A 121 21.78 0.18 10.20
C ASP A 121 21.48 1.48 10.97
N TRP A 122 21.25 1.37 12.27
CA TRP A 122 20.88 2.51 13.13
C TRP A 122 22.11 3.17 13.78
N GLN A 123 23.30 2.62 13.53
CA GLN A 123 24.57 3.19 14.00
C GLN A 123 25.26 4.05 12.93
N GLY A 124 24.82 3.94 11.68
CA GLY A 124 25.29 4.70 10.54
C GLY A 124 24.21 5.53 9.88
N ASP A 125 24.54 6.13 8.74
CA ASP A 125 23.57 6.85 7.90
C ASP A 125 22.64 5.87 7.19
N LYS A 126 21.36 6.20 7.17
CA LYS A 126 20.40 5.44 6.39
C LYS A 126 20.62 5.67 4.89
N PRO A 127 20.45 4.64 4.03
CA PRO A 127 20.49 4.81 2.60
C PRO A 127 19.50 5.87 2.13
N ALA A 128 19.94 6.76 1.25
CA ALA A 128 19.09 7.75 0.63
C ALA A 128 18.44 7.18 -0.63
N VAL A 129 17.17 7.53 -0.86
CA VAL A 129 16.46 7.17 -2.09
C VAL A 129 17.18 7.77 -3.30
N GLN A 130 17.46 6.92 -4.27
CA GLN A 130 18.02 7.34 -5.56
C GLN A 130 16.88 7.78 -6.47
N TRP A 131 16.52 9.07 -6.39
CA TRP A 131 15.51 9.65 -7.27
C TRP A 131 16.03 9.73 -8.70
N VAL A 132 15.12 9.51 -9.67
CA VAL A 132 15.49 9.71 -11.07
C VAL A 132 15.84 11.20 -11.29
N PRO A 133 17.03 11.50 -11.83
CA PRO A 133 17.43 12.86 -12.09
C PRO A 133 16.46 13.58 -13.04
N ALA A 134 16.38 14.90 -12.95
CA ALA A 134 15.55 15.69 -13.85
C ALA A 134 15.96 15.41 -15.31
N VAL A 135 14.97 15.03 -16.12
CA VAL A 135 15.19 14.83 -17.56
C VAL A 135 15.40 16.18 -18.21
N LYS A 136 16.60 16.36 -18.85
CA LYS A 136 16.92 17.61 -19.55
C LYS A 136 15.97 17.83 -20.75
N ASP A 137 15.65 19.10 -21.02
CA ASP A 137 14.72 19.54 -22.07
C ASP A 137 15.22 19.32 -23.52
N SER A 138 15.90 18.21 -23.81
CA SER A 138 16.39 17.87 -25.14
C SER A 138 15.34 17.21 -26.04
N PHE A 139 14.12 16.98 -25.51
CA PHE A 139 13.02 16.38 -26.27
C PHE A 139 12.10 17.44 -26.86
N SER A 140 11.57 17.18 -28.06
CA SER A 140 10.50 17.95 -28.67
C SER A 140 9.28 18.09 -27.74
N PRO A 141 8.40 19.08 -27.93
CA PRO A 141 7.14 19.15 -27.21
C PRO A 141 6.40 17.81 -27.26
N MET A 142 5.98 17.28 -26.11
CA MET A 142 5.20 16.04 -26.04
C MET A 142 3.73 16.35 -26.30
N ARG A 143 3.07 15.54 -27.14
CA ARG A 143 1.62 15.54 -27.24
C ARG A 143 1.08 14.70 -26.09
N VAL A 144 0.25 15.28 -25.22
CA VAL A 144 -0.33 14.61 -24.06
C VAL A 144 -1.84 14.63 -24.18
N GLU A 145 -2.45 13.45 -24.14
CA GLU A 145 -3.89 13.28 -24.14
C GLU A 145 -4.31 12.45 -22.92
N ARG A 146 -5.22 12.99 -22.10
CA ARG A 146 -5.81 12.28 -20.96
C ARG A 146 -7.14 11.66 -21.39
N ARG A 147 -7.22 10.35 -21.33
CA ARG A 147 -8.43 9.61 -21.67
C ARG A 147 -9.34 9.46 -20.44
N ARG A 148 -10.63 9.27 -20.69
CA ARG A 148 -11.63 9.08 -19.61
C ARG A 148 -11.43 7.82 -18.80
N ASP A 149 -10.78 6.78 -19.35
CA ASP A 149 -10.45 5.53 -18.71
C ASP A 149 -9.23 5.59 -17.75
N GLY A 150 -8.70 6.78 -17.49
CA GLY A 150 -7.55 6.98 -16.61
C GLY A 150 -6.18 6.76 -17.27
N VAL A 151 -6.16 6.48 -18.57
CA VAL A 151 -4.94 6.38 -19.36
C VAL A 151 -4.48 7.78 -19.78
N THR A 152 -3.19 8.06 -19.60
CA THR A 152 -2.53 9.24 -20.20
C THR A 152 -1.69 8.76 -21.38
N GLU A 153 -2.04 9.20 -22.56
CA GLU A 153 -1.27 8.95 -23.78
C GLU A 153 -0.25 10.07 -23.98
N ILE A 154 1.02 9.70 -24.11
CA ILE A 154 2.15 10.63 -24.30
C ILE A 154 2.80 10.27 -25.63
N ASP A 155 2.53 11.06 -26.68
CA ASP A 155 2.79 10.73 -28.08
C ASP A 155 2.08 9.40 -28.46
N ASP A 156 2.83 8.30 -28.65
CA ASP A 156 2.31 6.97 -28.97
C ASP A 156 2.52 5.97 -27.81
N GLU A 157 2.66 6.46 -26.57
CA GLU A 157 3.00 5.68 -25.39
C GLU A 157 1.97 5.87 -24.27
N TYR A 158 1.79 4.84 -23.44
CA TYR A 158 0.76 4.85 -22.41
C TYR A 158 1.36 4.97 -21.02
N LEU A 159 0.92 6.00 -20.27
CA LEU A 159 1.12 6.10 -18.82
C LEU A 159 -0.20 5.77 -18.14
N ILE A 160 -0.21 4.70 -17.33
CA ILE A 160 -1.43 4.14 -16.75
C ILE A 160 -1.27 4.05 -15.24
N GLU A 161 -2.22 4.64 -14.47
CA GLU A 161 -2.30 4.36 -13.04
C GLU A 161 -2.61 2.87 -12.84
N THR A 162 -1.78 2.18 -12.05
CA THR A 162 -1.88 0.72 -11.90
C THR A 162 -3.25 0.30 -11.37
N GLN A 163 -3.76 -0.79 -11.93
CA GLN A 163 -4.98 -1.47 -11.47
C GLN A 163 -4.69 -2.95 -11.11
N GLY A 164 -3.43 -3.25 -10.74
CA GLY A 164 -3.04 -4.59 -10.33
C GLY A 164 -2.44 -5.46 -11.42
N GLU A 165 -2.38 -4.99 -12.67
CA GLU A 165 -1.64 -5.65 -13.75
C GLU A 165 -0.20 -5.11 -13.82
N THR A 166 0.72 -5.91 -14.36
CA THR A 166 2.09 -5.47 -14.67
C THR A 166 2.12 -4.60 -15.93
N ALA A 167 3.12 -3.73 -16.02
CA ALA A 167 3.35 -2.92 -17.22
C ALA A 167 3.53 -3.80 -18.47
N GLN A 168 4.24 -4.95 -18.33
CA GLN A 168 4.44 -5.88 -19.43
C GLN A 168 3.15 -6.53 -19.91
N ALA A 169 2.25 -6.93 -19.00
CA ALA A 169 0.96 -7.50 -19.38
C ALA A 169 0.10 -6.47 -20.13
N LEU A 170 0.09 -5.22 -19.64
CA LEU A 170 -0.60 -4.11 -20.29
C LEU A 170 -0.01 -3.78 -21.67
N ALA A 171 1.31 -3.77 -21.81
CA ALA A 171 1.99 -3.52 -23.09
C ALA A 171 1.63 -4.57 -24.16
N LEU A 172 1.55 -5.84 -23.77
CA LEU A 172 1.10 -6.91 -24.67
C LEU A 172 -0.38 -6.75 -25.06
N ARG A 173 -1.24 -6.39 -24.12
CA ARG A 173 -2.67 -6.22 -24.36
C ARG A 173 -2.98 -5.01 -25.24
N LEU A 174 -2.27 -3.90 -25.03
CA LEU A 174 -2.47 -2.64 -25.76
C LEU A 174 -1.64 -2.55 -27.06
N ASN A 175 -0.77 -3.52 -27.29
CA ASN A 175 0.17 -3.56 -28.41
C ASN A 175 0.99 -2.27 -28.55
N GLY A 176 1.52 -1.76 -27.44
CA GLY A 176 2.31 -0.53 -27.40
C GLY A 176 3.09 -0.35 -26.11
N PRO A 177 4.00 0.62 -26.05
CA PRO A 177 4.79 0.90 -24.87
C PRO A 177 3.92 1.34 -23.69
N VAL A 178 4.11 0.73 -22.51
CA VAL A 178 3.38 1.06 -21.29
C VAL A 178 4.33 1.32 -20.13
N VAL A 179 4.10 2.43 -19.44
CA VAL A 179 4.62 2.70 -18.12
C VAL A 179 3.44 2.72 -17.15
N VAL A 180 3.51 1.95 -16.08
CA VAL A 180 2.53 2.04 -14.99
C VAL A 180 3.05 2.99 -13.92
N VAL A 181 2.14 3.76 -13.34
CA VAL A 181 2.41 4.66 -12.22
C VAL A 181 1.55 4.27 -11.04
N ASP A 182 2.11 4.34 -9.84
CA ASP A 182 1.40 4.11 -8.59
C ASP A 182 0.45 5.24 -8.26
N ARG A 183 -0.42 5.03 -7.30
CA ARG A 183 -1.25 6.07 -6.73
C ARG A 183 -0.39 7.19 -6.15
N ILE A 184 -0.58 8.40 -6.63
CA ILE A 184 0.09 9.61 -6.15
C ILE A 184 -0.85 10.35 -5.20
N GLU A 185 -0.58 10.26 -3.89
CA GLU A 185 -1.33 11.02 -2.87
C GLU A 185 -0.61 12.32 -2.49
N ARG A 186 0.69 12.45 -2.83
CA ARG A 186 1.53 13.63 -2.59
C ARG A 186 2.42 13.91 -3.81
N ASP A 187 3.73 14.05 -3.63
CA ASP A 187 4.70 14.48 -4.64
C ASP A 187 5.68 13.37 -5.09
N VAL A 188 5.37 12.11 -4.81
CA VAL A 188 6.20 10.97 -5.21
C VAL A 188 5.45 10.09 -6.20
N ALA A 189 6.03 9.93 -7.38
CA ALA A 189 5.58 8.99 -8.40
C ALA A 189 6.49 7.75 -8.42
N VAL A 190 5.95 6.61 -8.02
CA VAL A 190 6.59 5.31 -8.21
C VAL A 190 6.14 4.77 -9.55
N ILE A 191 7.07 4.37 -10.41
CA ILE A 191 6.77 3.84 -11.73
C ILE A 191 7.41 2.48 -11.97
N ALA A 192 6.81 1.71 -12.87
CA ALA A 192 7.42 0.56 -13.50
C ALA A 192 7.18 0.57 -15.00
N SER A 193 8.15 0.07 -15.74
CA SER A 193 8.15 0.08 -17.21
C SER A 193 8.07 -1.36 -17.72
N ALA A 194 7.33 -1.59 -18.79
CA ALA A 194 7.36 -2.87 -19.47
C ALA A 194 8.78 -3.18 -19.99
N ALA A 195 9.22 -4.42 -19.87
CA ALA A 195 10.53 -4.84 -20.33
C ALA A 195 10.70 -4.69 -21.87
N SER A 196 9.59 -4.72 -22.60
CA SER A 196 9.56 -4.52 -24.05
C SER A 196 9.61 -3.06 -24.49
N ASN A 197 9.54 -2.09 -23.56
CA ASN A 197 9.54 -0.67 -23.90
C ASN A 197 10.87 -0.21 -24.49
N PRO A 198 10.86 0.67 -25.51
CA PRO A 198 12.05 1.44 -25.84
C PRO A 198 12.38 2.38 -24.66
N HIS A 199 13.67 2.64 -24.47
CA HIS A 199 14.13 3.50 -23.36
C HIS A 199 13.50 4.90 -23.39
N THR A 200 13.21 5.42 -24.57
CA THR A 200 12.55 6.72 -24.77
C THR A 200 11.16 6.79 -24.14
N ALA A 201 10.39 5.69 -24.12
CA ALA A 201 9.06 5.64 -23.54
C ALA A 201 9.09 5.93 -22.05
N THR A 202 9.98 5.24 -21.33
CA THR A 202 10.15 5.46 -19.89
C THR A 202 10.62 6.89 -19.60
N GLN A 203 11.52 7.45 -20.42
CA GLN A 203 12.00 8.83 -20.24
C GLN A 203 10.89 9.87 -20.45
N LYS A 204 10.00 9.68 -21.40
CA LYS A 204 8.85 10.57 -21.62
C LYS A 204 7.87 10.54 -20.44
N ALA A 205 7.56 9.34 -19.93
CA ALA A 205 6.71 9.21 -18.75
C ALA A 205 7.32 9.87 -17.50
N ILE A 206 8.64 9.69 -17.28
CA ILE A 206 9.38 10.36 -16.20
C ILE A 206 9.30 11.88 -16.35
N ARG A 207 9.63 12.38 -17.53
CA ARG A 207 9.58 13.84 -17.81
C ARG A 207 8.20 14.40 -17.55
N TYR A 208 7.15 13.73 -18.04
CA TYR A 208 5.78 14.16 -17.81
C TYR A 208 5.46 14.25 -16.31
N LEU A 209 5.79 13.23 -15.52
CA LEU A 209 5.55 13.21 -14.08
C LEU A 209 6.36 14.29 -13.34
N GLN A 210 7.61 14.52 -13.74
CA GLN A 210 8.45 15.59 -13.18
C GLN A 210 7.91 16.97 -13.51
N GLN A 211 7.35 17.18 -14.70
CA GLN A 211 6.65 18.44 -15.07
C GLN A 211 5.38 18.67 -14.26
N GLN A 212 4.76 17.62 -13.71
CA GLN A 212 3.65 17.72 -12.77
C GLN A 212 4.12 17.96 -11.31
N GLY A 213 5.44 18.16 -11.09
CA GLY A 213 6.02 18.42 -9.78
C GLY A 213 6.40 17.19 -8.97
N ASN A 214 6.35 15.99 -9.56
CA ASN A 214 6.64 14.75 -8.82
C ASN A 214 8.14 14.43 -8.83
N ARG A 215 8.64 13.95 -7.69
CA ARG A 215 9.86 13.17 -7.61
C ARG A 215 9.58 11.75 -8.10
N VAL A 216 10.39 11.25 -9.00
CA VAL A 216 10.14 9.96 -9.64
C VAL A 216 11.15 8.92 -9.17
N VAL A 217 10.67 7.73 -8.87
CA VAL A 217 11.50 6.54 -8.64
C VAL A 217 10.96 5.38 -9.48
N GLN A 218 11.87 4.66 -10.13
CA GLN A 218 11.53 3.47 -10.90
C GLN A 218 11.85 2.22 -10.09
N ILE A 219 10.91 1.28 -10.08
CA ILE A 219 11.04 -0.03 -9.44
C ILE A 219 10.87 -1.16 -10.46
N ALA A 220 11.03 -2.40 -10.04
CA ALA A 220 10.70 -3.56 -10.86
C ALA A 220 9.22 -3.56 -11.27
N ASP A 221 8.89 -4.24 -12.38
CA ASP A 221 7.50 -4.36 -12.84
C ASP A 221 6.69 -5.25 -11.89
N TYR A 222 5.99 -4.61 -10.97
CA TYR A 222 5.33 -5.22 -9.82
C TYR A 222 3.82 -4.95 -9.86
N PRO A 223 2.98 -5.99 -9.86
CA PRO A 223 1.54 -5.80 -10.01
C PRO A 223 0.96 -5.00 -8.84
N GLY A 224 0.24 -3.93 -9.16
CA GLY A 224 -0.38 -3.03 -8.18
C GLY A 224 0.59 -2.05 -7.50
N LEU A 225 1.87 -2.10 -7.84
CA LEU A 225 2.97 -1.32 -7.27
C LEU A 225 2.96 -1.33 -5.73
N LEU A 226 3.23 -0.22 -5.04
CA LEU A 226 3.42 -0.20 -3.59
C LEU A 226 2.26 0.47 -2.84
N VAL A 227 1.91 1.70 -3.22
CA VAL A 227 0.90 2.51 -2.51
C VAL A 227 -0.50 1.97 -2.74
N TRP A 228 -0.89 1.85 -4.03
CA TRP A 228 -2.24 1.41 -4.41
C TRP A 228 -2.59 0.04 -3.83
N ARG A 229 -1.66 -0.89 -3.95
CA ARG A 229 -1.76 -2.24 -3.42
C ARG A 229 -1.94 -2.25 -1.90
N THR A 230 -1.12 -1.47 -1.18
CA THR A 230 -1.21 -1.38 0.29
C THR A 230 -2.53 -0.77 0.74
N LEU A 231 -2.98 0.32 0.10
CA LEU A 231 -4.26 0.94 0.42
C LEU A 231 -5.44 0.00 0.17
N ALA A 232 -5.43 -0.72 -0.96
CA ALA A 232 -6.50 -1.68 -1.29
C ALA A 232 -6.56 -2.83 -0.28
N MET A 233 -5.42 -3.37 0.14
CA MET A 233 -5.37 -4.44 1.13
C MET A 233 -5.82 -3.97 2.52
N ILE A 234 -5.46 -2.76 2.94
CA ILE A 234 -5.92 -2.16 4.21
C ILE A 234 -7.43 -1.94 4.18
N ALA A 235 -7.97 -1.37 3.10
CA ALA A 235 -9.40 -1.13 2.94
C ALA A 235 -10.20 -2.45 2.92
N ASN A 236 -9.69 -3.47 2.22
CA ASN A 236 -10.31 -4.79 2.18
C ASN A 236 -10.37 -5.44 3.57
N GLU A 237 -9.28 -5.34 4.36
CA GLU A 237 -9.27 -5.89 5.72
C GLU A 237 -10.17 -5.11 6.68
N ALA A 238 -10.27 -3.79 6.51
CA ALA A 238 -11.21 -2.96 7.27
C ALA A 238 -12.68 -3.35 6.98
N LEU A 239 -13.02 -3.58 5.71
CA LEU A 239 -14.35 -4.04 5.32
C LEU A 239 -14.64 -5.48 5.80
N ASP A 240 -13.64 -6.36 5.81
CA ASP A 240 -13.82 -7.71 6.36
C ASP A 240 -14.04 -7.67 7.88
N ALA A 241 -13.36 -6.77 8.59
CA ALA A 241 -13.60 -6.52 10.01
C ALA A 241 -15.00 -5.95 10.27
N LEU A 242 -15.44 -4.98 9.47
CA LEU A 242 -16.78 -4.41 9.52
C LEU A 242 -17.85 -5.46 9.27
N GLN A 243 -17.72 -6.24 8.20
CA GLN A 243 -18.66 -7.32 7.83
C GLN A 243 -18.80 -8.36 8.93
N LYS A 244 -17.74 -8.62 9.67
CA LYS A 244 -17.74 -9.57 10.81
C LYS A 244 -18.19 -8.94 12.13
N GLY A 245 -18.66 -7.69 12.11
CA GLY A 245 -19.18 -7.00 13.28
C GLY A 245 -18.14 -6.66 14.35
N VAL A 246 -16.86 -6.54 13.96
CA VAL A 246 -15.78 -6.21 14.91
C VAL A 246 -15.99 -4.83 15.51
N ALA A 247 -16.33 -3.83 14.72
CA ALA A 247 -16.66 -2.48 15.14
C ALA A 247 -17.45 -1.74 14.05
N SER A 248 -17.96 -0.55 14.34
CA SER A 248 -18.60 0.33 13.36
C SER A 248 -17.57 0.91 12.38
N GLU A 249 -18.01 1.39 11.21
CA GLU A 249 -17.18 2.10 10.24
C GLU A 249 -16.42 3.26 10.89
N LYS A 250 -17.15 4.08 11.62
CA LYS A 250 -16.60 5.23 12.34
C LYS A 250 -15.53 4.82 13.34
N ASP A 251 -15.75 3.73 14.10
CA ASP A 251 -14.80 3.26 15.10
C ASP A 251 -13.55 2.66 14.47
N ILE A 252 -13.69 1.93 13.35
CA ILE A 252 -12.55 1.41 12.57
C ILE A 252 -11.69 2.57 12.07
N ASP A 253 -12.29 3.55 11.41
CA ASP A 253 -11.57 4.70 10.88
C ASP A 253 -10.94 5.56 11.99
N THR A 254 -11.64 5.75 13.10
CA THR A 254 -11.12 6.46 14.28
C THR A 254 -9.92 5.74 14.87
N ALA A 255 -10.01 4.41 15.06
CA ALA A 255 -8.94 3.62 15.63
C ALA A 255 -7.68 3.65 14.75
N MET A 256 -7.83 3.57 13.42
CA MET A 256 -6.70 3.62 12.51
C MET A 256 -6.07 5.01 12.40
N ARG A 257 -6.87 6.07 12.38
CA ARG A 257 -6.37 7.45 12.36
C ARG A 257 -5.68 7.85 13.66
N LEU A 258 -6.29 7.57 14.80
CA LEU A 258 -5.79 8.05 16.09
C LEU A 258 -4.87 7.03 16.79
N GLY A 259 -5.02 5.75 16.52
CA GLY A 259 -4.22 4.69 17.14
C GLY A 259 -2.88 4.45 16.46
N VAL A 260 -2.82 4.60 15.14
CA VAL A 260 -1.60 4.38 14.32
C VAL A 260 -1.27 5.55 13.38
N ASN A 261 -1.92 6.69 13.56
CA ASN A 261 -1.67 7.94 12.83
C ASN A 261 -1.79 7.79 11.30
N TYR A 262 -2.70 6.98 10.82
CA TYR A 262 -2.97 6.90 9.38
C TYR A 262 -3.50 8.23 8.87
N PRO A 263 -3.14 8.68 7.66
CA PRO A 263 -3.55 9.97 7.11
C PRO A 263 -5.06 10.04 6.86
N SER A 264 -5.71 8.88 6.68
CA SER A 264 -7.17 8.75 6.56
C SER A 264 -7.63 7.44 7.18
N GLY A 265 -8.93 7.33 7.47
CA GLY A 265 -9.54 6.05 7.81
C GLY A 265 -9.59 5.11 6.60
N PRO A 266 -9.41 3.80 6.79
CA PRO A 266 -9.43 2.83 5.70
C PRO A 266 -10.73 2.80 4.90
N ILE A 267 -11.86 2.98 5.56
CA ILE A 267 -13.18 2.98 4.91
C ILE A 267 -13.37 4.29 4.14
N ALA A 268 -13.01 5.44 4.75
CA ALA A 268 -13.01 6.72 4.07
C ALA A 268 -12.05 6.75 2.85
N TRP A 269 -10.93 6.01 2.88
CA TRP A 269 -10.12 5.81 1.68
C TRP A 269 -10.88 5.09 0.58
N GLY A 270 -11.54 3.98 0.93
CA GLY A 270 -12.30 3.20 -0.03
C GLY A 270 -13.39 4.01 -0.73
N GLU A 271 -14.12 4.83 0.04
CA GLU A 271 -15.15 5.73 -0.51
C GLU A 271 -14.56 6.79 -1.44
N ARG A 272 -13.44 7.39 -1.07
CA ARG A 272 -12.77 8.42 -1.89
C ARG A 272 -12.10 7.85 -3.14
N LEU A 273 -11.56 6.64 -3.05
CA LEU A 273 -10.77 6.01 -4.13
C LEU A 273 -11.64 5.22 -5.11
N GLY A 274 -12.85 4.86 -4.71
CA GLY A 274 -13.79 4.07 -5.50
C GLY A 274 -13.70 2.57 -5.20
N TRP A 275 -14.80 1.99 -4.74
CA TRP A 275 -14.86 0.57 -4.37
C TRP A 275 -14.65 -0.34 -5.58
N GLN A 276 -15.16 0.04 -6.76
CA GLN A 276 -14.96 -0.71 -7.99
C GLN A 276 -13.48 -0.76 -8.40
N ARG A 277 -12.74 0.33 -8.21
CA ARG A 277 -11.31 0.39 -8.51
C ARG A 277 -10.51 -0.50 -7.57
N LEU A 278 -10.83 -0.48 -6.28
CA LEU A 278 -10.21 -1.36 -5.28
C LEU A 278 -10.49 -2.83 -5.57
N LEU A 279 -11.73 -3.16 -5.95
CA LEU A 279 -12.12 -4.50 -6.33
C LEU A 279 -11.33 -4.99 -7.54
N THR A 280 -11.26 -4.19 -8.60
CA THR A 280 -10.52 -4.51 -9.83
C THR A 280 -9.05 -4.78 -9.53
N LEU A 281 -8.42 -3.93 -8.72
CA LEU A 281 -7.02 -4.10 -8.32
C LEU A 281 -6.79 -5.41 -7.59
N LEU A 282 -7.60 -5.75 -6.59
CA LEU A 282 -7.45 -6.98 -5.82
C LEU A 282 -7.74 -8.23 -6.66
N GLU A 283 -8.71 -8.19 -7.57
CA GLU A 283 -8.99 -9.29 -8.48
C GLU A 283 -7.83 -9.54 -9.45
N ASN A 284 -7.19 -8.47 -9.95
CA ASN A 284 -6.01 -8.58 -10.80
C ASN A 284 -4.81 -9.14 -10.02
N LEU A 285 -4.59 -8.71 -8.78
CA LEU A 285 -3.57 -9.28 -7.90
C LEU A 285 -3.85 -10.76 -7.62
N GLN A 286 -5.09 -11.12 -7.29
CA GLN A 286 -5.48 -12.51 -7.05
C GLN A 286 -5.26 -13.37 -8.28
N ARG A 287 -5.62 -12.88 -9.47
CA ARG A 287 -5.39 -13.58 -10.74
C ARG A 287 -3.91 -13.75 -11.03
N HIS A 288 -3.10 -12.73 -10.77
CA HIS A 288 -1.65 -12.77 -11.03
C HIS A 288 -0.93 -13.77 -10.12
N TYR A 289 -1.22 -13.72 -8.81
CA TYR A 289 -0.53 -14.57 -7.83
C TYR A 289 -1.19 -15.94 -7.60
N GLY A 290 -2.48 -16.09 -7.91
CA GLY A 290 -3.24 -17.28 -7.58
C GLY A 290 -3.42 -17.50 -6.07
N GLU A 291 -3.30 -16.42 -5.26
CA GLU A 291 -3.28 -16.52 -3.82
C GLU A 291 -4.55 -15.98 -3.16
N GLU A 292 -5.06 -16.69 -2.15
CA GLU A 292 -6.17 -16.27 -1.29
C GLU A 292 -5.89 -14.95 -0.53
N ARG A 293 -4.62 -14.59 -0.36
CA ARG A 293 -4.19 -13.35 0.26
C ARG A 293 -4.89 -12.12 -0.31
N TYR A 294 -5.07 -12.09 -1.64
CA TYR A 294 -5.67 -10.95 -2.36
C TYR A 294 -7.18 -11.09 -2.60
N ARG A 295 -7.80 -12.08 -2.03
CA ARG A 295 -9.24 -12.30 -2.16
C ARG A 295 -10.03 -11.10 -1.63
N PRO A 296 -10.85 -10.43 -2.48
CA PRO A 296 -11.76 -9.39 -2.03
C PRO A 296 -12.79 -9.96 -1.05
N CYS A 297 -13.05 -9.26 0.05
CA CYS A 297 -14.10 -9.63 0.97
C CYS A 297 -15.50 -9.42 0.33
N SER A 298 -16.52 -10.09 0.87
CA SER A 298 -17.88 -10.02 0.29
C SER A 298 -18.45 -8.60 0.36
N LEU A 299 -18.19 -7.86 1.43
CA LEU A 299 -18.68 -6.50 1.57
C LEU A 299 -18.05 -5.53 0.55
N LEU A 300 -16.77 -5.71 0.19
CA LEU A 300 -16.13 -4.94 -0.88
C LEU A 300 -16.84 -5.17 -2.21
N ARG A 301 -17.16 -6.43 -2.55
CA ARG A 301 -17.91 -6.76 -3.78
C ARG A 301 -19.30 -6.11 -3.79
N GLN A 302 -20.00 -6.13 -2.65
CA GLN A 302 -21.32 -5.51 -2.53
C GLN A 302 -21.24 -3.99 -2.72
N ARG A 303 -20.27 -3.31 -2.09
CA ARG A 303 -20.09 -1.86 -2.24
C ARG A 303 -19.73 -1.46 -3.66
N ALA A 304 -18.86 -2.21 -4.32
CA ALA A 304 -18.51 -1.98 -5.72
C ALA A 304 -19.73 -2.12 -6.67
N LEU A 305 -20.60 -3.11 -6.43
CA LEU A 305 -21.84 -3.26 -7.21
C LEU A 305 -22.81 -2.08 -7.00
N LEU A 306 -22.93 -1.60 -5.77
CA LEU A 306 -23.77 -0.43 -5.47
C LEU A 306 -23.24 0.84 -6.14
N GLU A 307 -21.93 1.08 -6.09
CA GLU A 307 -21.27 2.22 -6.75
C GLU A 307 -21.57 2.21 -8.27
N SER A 308 -21.40 1.08 -8.94
CA SER A 308 -21.68 0.94 -10.37
C SER A 308 -23.14 1.18 -10.75
N SER A 309 -24.08 0.96 -9.82
CA SER A 309 -25.52 1.16 -10.07
C SER A 309 -25.93 2.64 -10.02
N TYR A 310 -25.12 3.52 -9.45
CA TYR A 310 -25.36 4.96 -9.42
C TYR A 310 -24.70 5.72 -10.59
N GLU A 311 -23.77 5.09 -11.29
CA GLU A 311 -23.08 5.67 -12.46
C GLU A 311 -23.75 5.30 -13.79
N SER A 312 -24.70 4.37 -13.79
CA SER A 312 -25.51 3.94 -14.95
C SER A 312 -26.84 4.71 -15.03
#